data_a3984251e1c2833f722c5a1d3e64131e
#
_entry.id   a3984251e1c2833f722c5a1d3e64131e
#
_cell.length_a   1.000
_cell.length_b   1.000
_cell.length_c   1.000
_cell.angle_alpha   90.00
_cell.angle_beta   90.00
_cell.angle_gamma   90.00
#
_symmetry.space_group_name_H-M   'P 1'
#
loop_
_entity.id
_entity.type
_entity.pdbx_description
1 polymer ?
#
loop_
_entity_poly.entity_id
_entity_poly.type
_entity_poly.pdbx_seq_one_letter_code
_entity_poly.pdbx_strand_id
1 'polypeptide(L)'
;MDKTALLIIDAQQEYFAPIGKVVLPDGLKAVVRIADTLRWARESRVPVFHIVHESRRPGATTFVPGSPALAIHDAVAPRAEEPIITKHLPGAFTDTPLEAELRRRGIERVIVSGFMTQMCCDTTSREAAHRGFKVTLLSDATAAMDVKGPDGVVIPHDQVHRTHLGSLNGFLAEVKRSDEVIGT
;
A
#
# COMPACT_ATOMS: atom_id res chain seq x y z
N MET A 1 -15.27 -5.31 -14.13
CA MET A 1 -14.74 -5.12 -12.74
C MET A 1 -15.53 -4.05 -11.98
N ASP A 2 -16.82 -4.07 -12.17
CA ASP A 2 -17.70 -3.24 -11.37
C ASP A 2 -17.49 -3.51 -9.88
N LYS A 3 -17.45 -2.44 -9.07
CA LYS A 3 -17.30 -2.49 -7.62
C LYS A 3 -15.90 -2.84 -7.07
N THR A 4 -14.84 -2.66 -7.86
CA THR A 4 -13.43 -2.83 -7.44
C THR A 4 -12.74 -1.47 -7.38
N ALA A 5 -11.85 -1.25 -6.39
CA ALA A 5 -10.97 -0.10 -6.31
C ALA A 5 -9.51 -0.51 -6.11
N LEU A 6 -8.57 0.27 -6.65
CA LEU A 6 -7.13 0.14 -6.38
C LEU A 6 -6.75 1.07 -5.23
N LEU A 7 -6.13 0.54 -4.18
CA LEU A 7 -5.52 1.29 -3.09
C LEU A 7 -4.01 1.26 -3.26
N ILE A 8 -3.40 2.41 -3.43
CA ILE A 8 -1.93 2.57 -3.46
C ILE A 8 -1.51 3.13 -2.11
N ILE A 9 -0.89 2.27 -1.29
CA ILE A 9 -0.57 2.55 0.09
C ILE A 9 0.85 3.12 0.20
N ASP A 10 0.97 4.34 0.69
CA ASP A 10 2.22 4.99 1.08
C ASP A 10 3.35 4.89 0.04
N ALA A 11 3.04 4.97 -1.26
CA ALA A 11 4.06 4.99 -2.32
C ALA A 11 4.77 6.35 -2.38
N GLN A 12 5.43 6.72 -1.25
CA GLN A 12 6.04 8.03 -0.98
C GLN A 12 7.56 7.98 -1.11
N GLN A 13 8.17 9.13 -1.37
CA GLN A 13 9.63 9.30 -1.53
C GLN A 13 10.43 8.88 -0.28
N GLU A 14 9.80 8.77 0.89
CA GLU A 14 10.43 8.28 2.13
C GLU A 14 11.03 6.87 1.96
N TYR A 15 10.49 6.07 1.04
CA TYR A 15 10.96 4.70 0.78
C TYR A 15 12.05 4.59 -0.30
N PHE A 16 12.52 5.72 -0.86
CA PHE A 16 13.42 5.73 -2.01
C PHE A 16 14.63 6.65 -1.81
N ALA A 17 15.82 6.16 -2.16
CA ALA A 17 17.02 6.99 -2.22
C ALA A 17 16.92 7.98 -3.41
N PRO A 18 17.56 9.16 -3.33
CA PRO A 18 18.35 9.68 -2.20
C PRO A 18 17.55 10.46 -1.14
N ILE A 19 16.23 10.62 -1.34
CA ILE A 19 15.38 11.51 -0.52
C ILE A 19 14.97 10.82 0.79
N GLY A 20 14.55 9.57 0.70
CA GLY A 20 13.96 8.81 1.79
C GLY A 20 14.98 8.30 2.80
N LYS A 21 14.53 8.13 4.03
CA LYS A 21 15.32 7.59 5.16
C LYS A 21 14.98 6.13 5.47
N VAL A 22 13.90 5.60 4.91
CA VAL A 22 13.42 4.22 5.08
C VAL A 22 13.51 3.48 3.76
N VAL A 23 14.69 3.47 3.15
CA VAL A 23 14.87 2.91 1.80
C VAL A 23 14.62 1.41 1.79
N LEU A 24 13.69 0.97 0.94
CA LEU A 24 13.32 -0.44 0.81
C LEU A 24 14.21 -1.16 -0.23
N PRO A 25 14.77 -2.34 0.10
CA PRO A 25 15.62 -3.09 -0.84
C PRO A 25 14.94 -3.36 -2.19
N ASP A 26 13.68 -3.78 -2.19
CA ASP A 26 12.91 -4.06 -3.40
C ASP A 26 11.90 -2.96 -3.77
N GLY A 27 12.00 -1.77 -3.15
CA GLY A 27 11.07 -0.65 -3.36
C GLY A 27 10.95 -0.23 -4.83
N LEU A 28 12.09 -0.11 -5.54
CA LEU A 28 12.12 0.28 -6.95
C LEU A 28 11.49 -0.79 -7.86
N LYS A 29 11.65 -2.07 -7.56
CA LYS A 29 11.00 -3.14 -8.32
C LYS A 29 9.49 -3.10 -8.11
N ALA A 30 9.05 -2.94 -6.86
CA ALA A 30 7.64 -2.89 -6.52
C ALA A 30 6.95 -1.65 -7.10
N VAL A 31 7.57 -0.46 -7.06
CA VAL A 31 6.93 0.76 -7.59
C VAL A 31 6.68 0.68 -9.10
N VAL A 32 7.52 -0.03 -9.86
CA VAL A 32 7.27 -0.30 -11.29
C VAL A 32 5.98 -1.12 -11.45
N ARG A 33 5.77 -2.14 -10.63
CA ARG A 33 4.54 -2.96 -10.65
C ARG A 33 3.30 -2.18 -10.19
N ILE A 34 3.47 -1.29 -9.20
CA ILE A 34 2.40 -0.37 -8.80
C ILE A 34 2.03 0.53 -9.98
N ALA A 35 3.01 1.07 -10.71
CA ALA A 35 2.77 1.93 -11.87
C ALA A 35 2.07 1.18 -13.02
N ASP A 36 2.45 -0.06 -13.28
CA ASP A 36 1.77 -0.92 -14.28
C ASP A 36 0.31 -1.16 -13.87
N THR A 37 0.06 -1.50 -12.60
CA THR A 37 -1.30 -1.70 -12.07
C THR A 37 -2.12 -0.41 -12.10
N LEU A 38 -1.51 0.73 -11.78
CA LEU A 38 -2.16 2.04 -11.85
C LEU A 38 -2.58 2.38 -13.28
N ARG A 39 -1.72 2.13 -14.26
CA ARG A 39 -2.02 2.34 -15.69
C ARG A 39 -3.23 1.52 -16.09
N TRP A 40 -3.21 0.22 -15.79
CA TRP A 40 -4.33 -0.68 -16.05
C TRP A 40 -5.62 -0.22 -15.36
N ALA A 41 -5.56 0.18 -14.09
CA ALA A 41 -6.74 0.65 -13.36
C ALA A 41 -7.37 1.88 -14.04
N ARG A 42 -6.54 2.83 -14.51
CA ARG A 42 -6.98 4.02 -15.25
C ARG A 42 -7.62 3.67 -16.59
N GLU A 43 -7.00 2.77 -17.37
CA GLU A 43 -7.51 2.28 -18.65
C GLU A 43 -8.83 1.52 -18.49
N SER A 44 -8.92 0.70 -17.43
CA SER A 44 -10.11 -0.09 -17.09
C SER A 44 -11.16 0.68 -16.30
N ARG A 45 -10.95 1.96 -16.01
CA ARG A 45 -11.83 2.82 -15.21
C ARG A 45 -12.09 2.27 -13.78
N VAL A 46 -11.13 1.56 -13.24
CA VAL A 46 -11.12 1.14 -11.84
C VAL A 46 -10.79 2.35 -10.97
N PRO A 47 -11.63 2.74 -10.00
CA PRO A 47 -11.33 3.85 -9.10
C PRO A 47 -10.01 3.63 -8.35
N VAL A 48 -9.18 4.69 -8.30
CA VAL A 48 -7.87 4.68 -7.62
C VAL A 48 -7.94 5.59 -6.40
N PHE A 49 -7.35 5.13 -5.29
CA PHE A 49 -7.16 5.90 -4.06
C PHE A 49 -5.68 5.88 -3.70
N HIS A 50 -5.10 7.05 -3.55
CA HIS A 50 -3.74 7.20 -3.04
C HIS A 50 -3.82 7.41 -1.52
N ILE A 51 -3.20 6.52 -0.78
CA ILE A 51 -3.09 6.63 0.67
C ILE A 51 -1.69 7.15 0.98
N VAL A 52 -1.58 8.14 1.85
CA VAL A 52 -0.29 8.70 2.26
C VAL A 52 -0.18 8.68 3.78
N HIS A 53 0.97 8.28 4.27
CA HIS A 53 1.29 8.33 5.69
C HIS A 53 1.95 9.66 6.04
N GLU A 54 1.51 10.26 7.13
CA GLU A 54 2.12 11.43 7.74
C GLU A 54 2.25 11.21 9.24
N SER A 55 3.46 11.39 9.79
CA SER A 55 3.70 11.18 11.21
C SER A 55 3.18 12.35 12.04
N ARG A 56 2.39 12.03 13.08
CA ARG A 56 1.99 12.98 14.14
C ARG A 56 2.85 12.85 15.41
N ARG A 57 3.88 11.98 15.40
CA ARG A 57 4.72 11.75 16.57
C ARG A 57 5.62 12.97 16.80
N PRO A 58 5.65 13.57 18.01
CA PRO A 58 6.60 14.63 18.33
C PRO A 58 8.04 14.14 18.09
N GLY A 59 8.85 14.93 17.39
CA GLY A 59 10.24 14.57 17.07
C GLY A 59 10.41 13.49 16.01
N ALA A 60 9.37 13.15 15.24
CA ALA A 60 9.49 12.23 14.12
C ALA A 60 10.58 12.67 13.15
N THR A 61 11.38 11.72 12.68
CA THR A 61 12.45 11.95 11.70
C THR A 61 12.12 11.40 10.32
N THR A 62 11.03 10.61 10.22
CA THR A 62 10.49 10.02 8.99
C THR A 62 9.03 10.41 8.81
N PHE A 63 8.56 10.49 7.59
CA PHE A 63 7.19 10.92 7.25
C PHE A 63 6.82 12.28 7.87
N VAL A 64 7.80 13.18 7.92
CA VAL A 64 7.66 14.49 8.57
C VAL A 64 6.77 15.40 7.71
N PRO A 65 5.73 16.04 8.31
CA PRO A 65 4.87 16.99 7.60
C PRO A 65 5.68 18.07 6.86
N GLY A 66 5.33 18.31 5.59
CA GLY A 66 5.98 19.31 4.73
C GLY A 66 7.38 18.93 4.24
N SER A 67 7.89 17.73 4.55
CA SER A 67 9.18 17.28 4.00
C SER A 67 9.05 16.80 2.55
N PRO A 68 10.10 16.93 1.71
CA PRO A 68 10.09 16.37 0.36
C PRO A 68 9.86 14.85 0.33
N ALA A 69 10.21 14.14 1.40
CA ALA A 69 10.04 12.70 1.53
C ALA A 69 8.56 12.27 1.64
N LEU A 70 7.65 13.18 1.99
CA LEU A 70 6.21 12.91 1.99
C LEU A 70 5.60 12.82 0.59
N ALA A 71 6.23 13.39 -0.42
CA ALA A 71 5.70 13.39 -1.77
C ALA A 71 5.46 11.95 -2.27
N ILE A 72 4.37 11.74 -3.00
CA ILE A 72 4.12 10.50 -3.72
C ILE A 72 5.20 10.34 -4.79
N HIS A 73 5.69 9.13 -4.98
CA HIS A 73 6.71 8.82 -5.98
C HIS A 73 6.19 9.11 -7.40
N ASP A 74 7.01 9.76 -8.23
CA ASP A 74 6.63 10.27 -9.55
C ASP A 74 6.04 9.21 -10.49
N ALA A 75 6.53 7.97 -10.41
CA ALA A 75 6.03 6.86 -11.22
C ALA A 75 4.54 6.54 -10.96
N VAL A 76 4.01 6.97 -9.83
CA VAL A 76 2.62 6.72 -9.41
C VAL A 76 1.90 8.00 -9.02
N ALA A 77 2.30 9.13 -9.63
CA ALA A 77 1.71 10.43 -9.37
C ALA A 77 0.19 10.41 -9.58
N PRO A 78 -0.60 10.95 -8.63
CA PRO A 78 -2.06 10.98 -8.73
C PRO A 78 -2.54 11.92 -9.83
N ARG A 79 -3.71 11.64 -10.39
CA ARG A 79 -4.49 12.56 -11.21
C ARG A 79 -5.42 13.40 -10.34
N ALA A 80 -5.90 14.52 -10.87
CA ALA A 80 -6.75 15.45 -10.10
C ALA A 80 -8.06 14.81 -9.58
N GLU A 81 -8.59 13.83 -10.29
CA GLU A 81 -9.81 13.09 -9.92
C GLU A 81 -9.55 11.93 -8.94
N GLU A 82 -8.29 11.58 -8.67
CA GLU A 82 -7.91 10.49 -7.79
C GLU A 82 -7.76 10.98 -6.35
N PRO A 83 -8.56 10.50 -5.39
CA PRO A 83 -8.47 10.95 -4.01
C PRO A 83 -7.12 10.62 -3.37
N ILE A 84 -6.58 11.58 -2.62
CA ILE A 84 -5.46 11.37 -1.71
C ILE A 84 -6.01 11.39 -0.29
N ILE A 85 -5.79 10.31 0.45
CA ILE A 85 -6.25 10.15 1.83
C ILE A 85 -5.03 10.06 2.75
N THR A 86 -4.90 11.01 3.67
CA THR A 86 -3.83 11.02 4.66
C THR A 86 -4.24 10.18 5.88
N LYS A 87 -3.32 9.29 6.29
CA LYS A 87 -3.43 8.51 7.52
C LYS A 87 -2.25 8.77 8.44
N HIS A 88 -2.41 8.46 9.73
CA HIS A 88 -1.39 8.67 10.75
C HIS A 88 -1.05 7.38 11.52
N LEU A 89 -1.78 6.30 11.23
CA LEU A 89 -1.57 4.94 11.75
C LEU A 89 -1.32 3.97 10.59
N PRO A 90 -0.83 2.74 10.83
CA PRO A 90 -0.57 1.78 9.75
C PRO A 90 -1.79 1.47 8.90
N GLY A 91 -2.96 1.29 9.50
CA GLY A 91 -4.19 0.97 8.78
C GLY A 91 -4.77 2.18 8.04
N ALA A 92 -5.19 1.97 6.80
CA ALA A 92 -5.75 3.03 5.97
C ALA A 92 -7.21 3.36 6.30
N PHE A 93 -7.90 2.54 7.07
CA PHE A 93 -9.28 2.75 7.47
C PHE A 93 -9.42 3.45 8.82
N THR A 94 -8.40 3.32 9.68
CA THR A 94 -8.43 3.91 11.02
C THR A 94 -8.31 5.44 10.95
N ASP A 95 -9.29 6.15 11.50
CA ASP A 95 -9.38 7.62 11.57
C ASP A 95 -9.25 8.31 10.19
N THR A 96 -9.78 7.67 9.13
CA THR A 96 -9.79 8.21 7.78
C THR A 96 -11.18 8.10 7.14
N PRO A 97 -11.48 8.87 6.08
CA PRO A 97 -12.75 8.75 5.36
C PRO A 97 -12.78 7.57 4.35
N LEU A 98 -11.76 6.70 4.28
CA LEU A 98 -11.61 5.70 3.23
C LEU A 98 -12.85 4.78 3.11
N GLU A 99 -13.34 4.23 4.23
CA GLU A 99 -14.50 3.34 4.19
C GLU A 99 -15.74 4.04 3.62
N ALA A 100 -16.03 5.25 4.09
CA ALA A 100 -17.18 6.02 3.61
C ALA A 100 -17.08 6.32 2.11
N GLU A 101 -15.88 6.67 1.63
CA GLU A 101 -15.61 6.91 0.20
C GLU A 101 -15.80 5.65 -0.66
N LEU A 102 -15.29 4.50 -0.20
CA LEU A 102 -15.47 3.21 -0.88
C LEU A 102 -16.96 2.82 -0.92
N ARG A 103 -17.66 2.90 0.22
CA ARG A 103 -19.10 2.57 0.32
C ARG A 103 -19.95 3.47 -0.57
N ARG A 104 -19.68 4.79 -0.56
CA ARG A 104 -20.41 5.76 -1.41
C ARG A 104 -20.29 5.43 -2.90
N ARG A 105 -19.16 4.82 -3.32
CA ARG A 105 -18.92 4.40 -4.72
C ARG A 105 -19.39 2.96 -4.99
N GLY A 106 -20.02 2.28 -4.02
CA GLY A 106 -20.50 0.90 -4.15
C GLY A 106 -19.37 -0.12 -4.29
N ILE A 107 -18.15 0.19 -3.79
CA ILE A 107 -17.00 -0.72 -3.87
C ILE A 107 -17.22 -1.90 -2.90
N GLU A 108 -16.95 -3.10 -3.40
CA GLU A 108 -17.05 -4.37 -2.66
C GLU A 108 -15.68 -5.09 -2.59
N ARG A 109 -14.78 -4.77 -3.52
CA ARG A 109 -13.42 -5.34 -3.57
C ARG A 109 -12.37 -4.25 -3.57
N VAL A 110 -11.26 -4.49 -2.87
CA VAL A 110 -10.08 -3.63 -2.92
C VAL A 110 -8.87 -4.42 -3.39
N ILE A 111 -8.08 -3.82 -4.28
CA ILE A 111 -6.77 -4.29 -4.67
C ILE A 111 -5.77 -3.44 -3.90
N VAL A 112 -4.91 -4.07 -3.10
CA VAL A 112 -3.93 -3.40 -2.25
C VAL A 112 -2.53 -3.53 -2.86
N SER A 113 -1.86 -2.41 -3.01
CA SER A 113 -0.46 -2.29 -3.43
C SER A 113 0.25 -1.21 -2.60
N GLY A 114 1.57 -1.15 -2.61
CA GLY A 114 2.33 -0.10 -1.91
C GLY A 114 3.21 -0.60 -0.78
N PHE A 115 3.44 0.20 0.24
CA PHE A 115 4.46 -0.03 1.25
C PHE A 115 3.94 0.17 2.68
N MET A 116 4.53 -0.51 3.68
CA MET A 116 5.35 -1.73 3.55
C MET A 116 4.45 -2.95 3.71
N THR A 117 4.85 -4.08 3.13
CA THR A 117 4.09 -5.33 3.20
C THR A 117 3.71 -5.69 4.64
N GLN A 118 4.70 -5.71 5.56
CA GLN A 118 4.53 -6.12 6.96
C GLN A 118 3.84 -5.09 7.86
N MET A 119 3.55 -3.90 7.35
CA MET A 119 2.95 -2.82 8.13
C MET A 119 1.65 -2.33 7.51
N CYS A 120 1.73 -1.28 6.70
CA CYS A 120 0.54 -0.59 6.21
C CYS A 120 -0.28 -1.43 5.25
N CYS A 121 0.34 -2.25 4.39
CA CYS A 121 -0.37 -3.14 3.47
C CYS A 121 -1.06 -4.29 4.22
N ASP A 122 -0.36 -4.96 5.14
CA ASP A 122 -0.93 -6.03 5.98
C ASP A 122 -2.10 -5.49 6.82
N THR A 123 -1.87 -4.40 7.58
CA THR A 123 -2.90 -3.81 8.44
C THR A 123 -4.13 -3.38 7.63
N THR A 124 -3.92 -2.69 6.51
CA THR A 124 -5.03 -2.24 5.64
C THR A 124 -5.81 -3.42 5.06
N SER A 125 -5.12 -4.50 4.67
CA SER A 125 -5.77 -5.71 4.16
C SER A 125 -6.65 -6.37 5.22
N ARG A 126 -6.17 -6.48 6.46
CA ARG A 126 -6.96 -7.01 7.60
C ARG A 126 -8.16 -6.11 7.91
N GLU A 127 -7.93 -4.80 7.98
CA GLU A 127 -9.01 -3.83 8.21
C GLU A 127 -10.11 -3.91 7.13
N ALA A 128 -9.72 -4.02 5.86
CA ALA A 128 -10.65 -4.16 4.75
C ALA A 128 -11.47 -5.46 4.84
N ALA A 129 -10.81 -6.59 5.11
CA ALA A 129 -11.46 -7.89 5.25
C ALA A 129 -12.46 -7.90 6.43
N HIS A 130 -12.08 -7.34 7.58
CA HIS A 130 -12.96 -7.23 8.76
C HIS A 130 -14.19 -6.35 8.51
N ARG A 131 -14.11 -5.42 7.54
CA ARG A 131 -15.21 -4.57 7.09
C ARG A 131 -16.05 -5.21 5.96
N GLY A 132 -15.74 -6.45 5.58
CA GLY A 132 -16.47 -7.21 4.57
C GLY A 132 -16.07 -6.89 3.12
N PHE A 133 -14.98 -6.17 2.88
CA PHE A 133 -14.43 -6.04 1.54
C PHE A 133 -13.72 -7.33 1.12
N LYS A 134 -13.86 -7.73 -0.14
CA LYS A 134 -12.97 -8.72 -0.75
C LYS A 134 -11.61 -8.06 -1.00
N VAL A 135 -10.54 -8.71 -0.58
CA VAL A 135 -9.19 -8.14 -0.66
C VAL A 135 -8.34 -8.94 -1.63
N THR A 136 -7.71 -8.25 -2.57
CA THR A 136 -6.60 -8.79 -3.37
C THR A 136 -5.34 -8.02 -3.01
N LEU A 137 -4.31 -8.70 -2.50
CA LEU A 137 -3.01 -8.10 -2.17
C LEU A 137 -1.99 -8.47 -3.24
N LEU A 138 -1.35 -7.46 -3.83
CA LEU A 138 -0.38 -7.67 -4.91
C LEU A 138 1.02 -7.97 -4.36
N SER A 139 1.47 -9.21 -4.53
CA SER A 139 2.74 -9.68 -3.96
C SER A 139 3.97 -8.98 -4.55
N ASP A 140 3.97 -8.68 -5.83
CA ASP A 140 5.08 -8.03 -6.54
C ASP A 140 4.95 -6.49 -6.62
N ALA A 141 3.81 -5.96 -6.19
CA ALA A 141 3.55 -4.52 -6.05
C ALA A 141 3.55 -4.07 -4.58
N THR A 142 4.19 -4.83 -3.71
CA THR A 142 4.48 -4.50 -2.31
C THR A 142 5.92 -4.89 -1.99
N ALA A 143 6.53 -4.27 -0.97
CA ALA A 143 7.87 -4.59 -0.53
C ALA A 143 7.99 -4.45 1.00
N ALA A 144 8.92 -5.20 1.58
CA ALA A 144 9.22 -5.19 3.01
C ALA A 144 10.62 -4.65 3.28
N MET A 145 10.93 -4.41 4.54
CA MET A 145 12.27 -4.14 5.04
C MET A 145 12.73 -5.22 6.00
N ASP A 146 14.02 -5.30 6.24
CA ASP A 146 14.58 -6.12 7.30
C ASP A 146 14.01 -5.69 8.65
N VAL A 147 13.70 -6.63 9.52
CA VAL A 147 13.21 -6.36 10.87
C VAL A 147 14.08 -7.04 11.91
N LYS A 148 14.26 -6.40 13.07
CA LYS A 148 14.98 -6.98 14.17
C LYS A 148 13.99 -7.71 15.09
N GLY A 149 14.22 -9.01 15.29
CA GLY A 149 13.45 -9.82 16.23
C GLY A 149 13.69 -9.43 17.69
N PRO A 150 12.85 -9.91 18.62
CA PRO A 150 13.01 -9.62 20.05
C PRO A 150 14.30 -10.20 20.62
N ASP A 151 14.87 -11.21 20.00
CA ASP A 151 16.18 -11.83 20.32
C ASP A 151 17.37 -11.02 19.75
N GLY A 152 17.09 -9.96 19.02
CA GLY A 152 18.09 -9.14 18.35
C GLY A 152 18.55 -9.64 16.99
N VAL A 153 18.08 -10.80 16.54
CA VAL A 153 18.40 -11.37 15.22
C VAL A 153 17.65 -10.61 14.12
N VAL A 154 18.35 -10.31 13.03
CA VAL A 154 17.73 -9.67 11.85
C VAL A 154 17.01 -10.72 11.03
N ILE A 155 15.75 -10.46 10.74
CA ILE A 155 14.93 -11.23 9.81
C ILE A 155 14.98 -10.51 8.47
N PRO A 156 15.50 -11.14 7.41
CA PRO A 156 15.64 -10.49 6.10
C PRO A 156 14.29 -10.10 5.49
N HIS A 157 14.28 -9.02 4.73
CA HIS A 157 13.07 -8.45 4.11
C HIS A 157 12.29 -9.44 3.24
N ASP A 158 12.97 -10.34 2.53
CA ASP A 158 12.32 -11.37 1.71
C ASP A 158 11.58 -12.39 2.57
N GLN A 159 12.14 -12.78 3.71
CA GLN A 159 11.48 -13.66 4.68
C GLN A 159 10.29 -12.96 5.33
N VAL A 160 10.46 -11.69 5.75
CA VAL A 160 9.38 -10.86 6.29
C VAL A 160 8.24 -10.77 5.28
N HIS A 161 8.56 -10.40 4.04
CA HIS A 161 7.61 -10.26 2.95
C HIS A 161 6.79 -11.54 2.73
N ARG A 162 7.47 -12.68 2.52
CA ARG A 162 6.83 -13.97 2.30
C ARG A 162 5.95 -14.41 3.45
N THR A 163 6.39 -14.18 4.69
CA THR A 163 5.63 -14.56 5.89
C THR A 163 4.32 -13.77 5.99
N HIS A 164 4.37 -12.44 5.77
CA HIS A 164 3.16 -11.61 5.82
C HIS A 164 2.18 -11.92 4.67
N LEU A 165 2.67 -12.11 3.44
CA LEU A 165 1.84 -12.55 2.34
C LEU A 165 1.18 -13.90 2.63
N GLY A 166 1.95 -14.87 3.14
CA GLY A 166 1.43 -16.19 3.50
C GLY A 166 0.38 -16.15 4.61
N SER A 167 0.54 -15.25 5.60
CA SER A 167 -0.42 -15.11 6.70
C SER A 167 -1.78 -14.52 6.27
N LEU A 168 -1.81 -13.80 5.17
CA LEU A 168 -3.03 -13.20 4.62
C LEU A 168 -3.70 -14.11 3.59
N ASN A 169 -2.88 -14.89 2.86
CA ASN A 169 -3.35 -15.63 1.69
C ASN A 169 -4.35 -16.74 2.04
N GLY A 170 -5.47 -16.75 1.32
CA GLY A 170 -6.52 -17.76 1.45
C GLY A 170 -7.46 -17.56 2.64
N PHE A 171 -7.13 -16.67 3.60
CA PHE A 171 -7.95 -16.43 4.78
C PHE A 171 -8.56 -15.01 4.78
N LEU A 172 -7.73 -13.97 4.64
CA LEU A 172 -8.17 -12.58 4.66
C LEU A 172 -8.05 -11.90 3.29
N ALA A 173 -7.16 -12.39 2.45
CA ALA A 173 -6.94 -11.84 1.11
C ALA A 173 -6.63 -12.95 0.10
N GLU A 174 -6.87 -12.67 -1.17
CA GLU A 174 -6.26 -13.38 -2.28
C GLU A 174 -4.91 -12.70 -2.56
N VAL A 175 -3.80 -13.39 -2.37
CA VAL A 175 -2.48 -12.87 -2.74
C VAL A 175 -2.20 -13.25 -4.19
N LYS A 176 -2.00 -12.25 -5.04
CA LYS A 176 -1.76 -12.40 -6.48
C LYS A 176 -0.56 -11.60 -6.92
N ARG A 177 -0.02 -11.92 -8.07
CA ARG A 177 0.90 -11.04 -8.79
C ARG A 177 0.11 -9.98 -9.55
N SER A 178 0.74 -8.87 -9.87
CA SER A 178 0.11 -7.79 -10.64
C SER A 178 -0.35 -8.24 -12.04
N ASP A 179 0.43 -9.10 -12.70
CA ASP A 179 0.11 -9.63 -14.03
C ASP A 179 -1.14 -10.53 -14.04
N GLU A 180 -1.45 -11.21 -12.95
CA GLU A 180 -2.68 -12.02 -12.80
C GLU A 180 -3.95 -11.15 -12.67
N VAL A 181 -3.79 -9.87 -12.34
CA VAL A 181 -4.90 -8.91 -12.23
C VAL A 181 -5.05 -8.10 -13.51
N ILE A 182 -3.92 -7.68 -14.10
CA ILE A 182 -3.88 -6.87 -15.33
C ILE A 182 -4.35 -7.67 -16.55
N GLY A 183 -4.12 -8.97 -16.58
CA GLY A 183 -4.48 -9.86 -17.69
C GLY A 183 -5.94 -10.36 -17.70
N THR A 184 -6.75 -9.95 -16.74
CA THR A 184 -8.17 -10.32 -16.63
C THR A 184 -9.07 -9.12 -16.95
#